data_a3d1ec47424a1c69cccac1406b3f715f
#
_entry.id   a3d1ec47424a1c69cccac1406b3f715f
#
_cell.length_a   1.000
_cell.length_b   1.000
_cell.length_c   1.000
_cell.angle_alpha   90.00
_cell.angle_beta   90.00
_cell.angle_gamma   90.00
#
_symmetry.space_group_name_H-M   'P 1'
#
loop_
_entity.id
_entity.type
_entity.pdbx_description
1 polymer ?
#
loop_
_entity_poly.entity_id
_entity_poly.type
_entity_poly.pdbx_seq_one_letter_code
_entity_poly.pdbx_strand_id
1 'polypeptide(L)'
;MSRASRIGASSAALAAVCFLVLTVATGAPARTTRVFATCTPDGRTPVVYSGSRTGFAYGYVWCGSPAPAYTYTVKMVNRAGSALITKTGSFGGGTQSWNTPTVPCAGAWVHTFLYINVLGAGKSDSSGDTYC
;
A
#
# COMPACT_ATOMS: atom_id res chain seq x y z
N MET A 1 63.11 17.26 -77.59
CA MET A 1 62.78 15.92 -77.07
C MET A 1 61.84 16.14 -75.93
N SER A 2 60.53 16.11 -76.19
CA SER A 2 59.62 15.01 -75.90
C SER A 2 59.51 14.67 -74.38
N ARG A 3 58.42 15.00 -73.73
CA ARG A 3 57.23 14.15 -73.57
C ARG A 3 56.17 14.79 -72.70
N ALA A 4 54.98 14.68 -73.20
CA ALA A 4 53.76 14.98 -72.54
C ALA A 4 53.54 14.13 -71.29
N SER A 5 52.88 14.69 -70.29
CA SER A 5 52.35 13.92 -69.18
C SER A 5 50.93 14.32 -68.88
N ARG A 6 50.18 13.32 -68.87
CA ARG A 6 48.68 13.32 -68.87
C ARG A 6 48.07 13.84 -67.60
N ILE A 7 47.05 14.59 -67.80
CA ILE A 7 46.10 15.02 -66.80
C ILE A 7 45.30 13.80 -66.33
N GLY A 8 45.41 13.44 -65.06
CA GLY A 8 44.57 12.46 -64.40
C GLY A 8 43.42 13.14 -63.74
N ALA A 9 42.24 13.01 -64.29
CA ALA A 9 41.02 13.45 -63.65
C ALA A 9 40.68 12.48 -62.52
N SER A 10 40.76 12.96 -61.28
CA SER A 10 40.26 12.23 -60.13
C SER A 10 38.82 12.65 -59.86
N SER A 11 37.95 11.70 -60.20
CA SER A 11 36.53 11.84 -59.83
C SER A 11 36.38 11.75 -58.31
N ALA A 12 36.02 12.85 -57.72
CA ALA A 12 35.59 12.87 -56.30
C ALA A 12 34.20 12.23 -56.19
N ALA A 13 34.16 11.02 -55.71
CA ALA A 13 32.92 10.39 -55.31
C ALA A 13 32.44 11.05 -54.01
N LEU A 14 31.37 11.85 -54.11
CA LEU A 14 30.63 12.29 -52.95
C LEU A 14 29.94 11.07 -52.34
N ALA A 15 30.48 10.55 -51.27
CA ALA A 15 29.78 9.62 -50.41
C ALA A 15 28.77 10.43 -49.55
N ALA A 16 27.52 10.44 -49.98
CA ALA A 16 26.43 10.94 -49.16
C ALA A 16 26.24 9.96 -47.99
N VAL A 17 26.81 10.30 -46.85
CA VAL A 17 26.56 9.61 -45.60
C VAL A 17 25.17 10.03 -45.13
N CYS A 18 24.15 9.25 -45.46
CA CYS A 18 22.85 9.36 -44.83
C CYS A 18 22.99 9.00 -43.35
N PHE A 19 23.14 10.00 -42.50
CA PHE A 19 22.91 9.83 -41.07
C PHE A 19 21.43 9.54 -40.87
N LEU A 20 21.08 8.25 -40.73
CA LEU A 20 19.82 7.84 -40.16
C LEU A 20 19.88 8.26 -38.67
N VAL A 21 19.33 9.42 -38.40
CA VAL A 21 19.04 9.76 -37.01
C VAL A 21 17.90 8.85 -36.57
N LEU A 22 18.24 7.73 -35.93
CA LEU A 22 17.28 6.98 -35.16
C LEU A 22 16.87 7.89 -33.99
N THR A 23 15.78 8.61 -34.14
CA THR A 23 15.06 9.19 -33.01
C THR A 23 14.51 8.03 -32.20
N VAL A 24 15.27 7.56 -31.23
CA VAL A 24 14.72 6.73 -30.17
C VAL A 24 13.71 7.60 -29.47
N ALA A 25 12.44 7.40 -29.82
CA ALA A 25 11.36 7.95 -29.03
C ALA A 25 11.49 7.31 -27.64
N THR A 26 12.15 8.00 -26.74
CA THR A 26 12.10 7.70 -25.32
C THR A 26 10.65 7.96 -24.91
N GLY A 27 9.82 6.92 -25.04
CA GLY A 27 8.48 6.94 -24.48
C GLY A 27 8.64 7.32 -23.03
N ALA A 28 8.13 8.51 -22.66
CA ALA A 28 8.06 8.88 -21.27
C ALA A 28 7.40 7.70 -20.53
N PRO A 29 7.97 7.22 -19.41
CA PRO A 29 7.35 6.14 -18.67
C PRO A 29 5.94 6.59 -18.36
N ALA A 30 4.95 5.82 -18.83
CA ALA A 30 3.57 6.09 -18.52
C ALA A 30 3.52 6.23 -16.99
N ARG A 31 3.23 7.43 -16.51
CA ARG A 31 2.93 7.66 -15.09
C ARG A 31 1.72 6.80 -14.81
N THR A 32 1.98 5.61 -14.30
CA THR A 32 0.93 4.82 -13.66
C THR A 32 0.43 5.69 -12.53
N THR A 33 -0.69 6.35 -12.76
CA THR A 33 -1.42 7.03 -11.71
C THR A 33 -1.81 5.91 -10.76
N ARG A 34 -1.03 5.72 -9.70
CA ARG A 34 -1.38 4.77 -8.64
C ARG A 34 -2.67 5.30 -8.06
N VAL A 35 -3.77 4.71 -8.45
CA VAL A 35 -5.04 4.90 -7.77
C VAL A 35 -4.80 4.33 -6.38
N PHE A 36 -4.54 5.21 -5.43
CA PHE A 36 -4.44 4.81 -4.03
C PHE A 36 -5.81 4.28 -3.64
N ALA A 37 -5.88 2.99 -3.38
CA ALA A 37 -7.11 2.40 -2.88
C ALA A 37 -7.50 3.13 -1.60
N THR A 38 -8.69 3.70 -1.59
CA THR A 38 -9.22 4.37 -0.42
C THR A 38 -9.71 3.29 0.53
N CYS A 39 -9.00 3.11 1.63
CA CYS A 39 -9.41 2.21 2.70
C CYS A 39 -9.89 3.01 3.90
N THR A 40 -11.01 2.59 4.47
CA THR A 40 -11.57 3.18 5.69
C THR A 40 -11.59 2.10 6.77
N PRO A 41 -10.80 2.23 7.84
CA PRO A 41 -10.90 1.37 9.02
C PRO A 41 -12.11 1.75 9.85
N ASP A 42 -12.73 0.76 10.48
CA ASP A 42 -13.87 0.91 11.38
C ASP A 42 -13.67 -0.01 12.58
N GLY A 43 -13.17 0.54 13.68
CA GLY A 43 -13.03 -0.13 14.96
C GLY A 43 -14.37 -0.18 15.68
N ARG A 44 -14.90 -1.37 15.88
CA ARG A 44 -16.21 -1.59 16.54
C ARG A 44 -16.08 -1.78 18.02
N THR A 45 -17.11 -1.41 18.75
CA THR A 45 -17.21 -1.65 20.18
C THR A 45 -16.86 -3.11 20.50
N PRO A 46 -15.95 -3.36 21.46
CA PRO A 46 -15.59 -4.72 21.83
C PRO A 46 -16.81 -5.54 22.26
N VAL A 47 -16.80 -6.82 21.91
CA VAL A 47 -17.77 -7.77 22.47
C VAL A 47 -17.28 -8.20 23.85
N VAL A 48 -18.12 -8.01 24.87
CA VAL A 48 -17.81 -8.33 26.24
C VAL A 48 -18.81 -9.36 26.76
N TYR A 49 -18.31 -10.42 27.34
CA TYR A 49 -19.10 -11.46 28.00
C TYR A 49 -19.11 -11.23 29.51
N SER A 50 -20.16 -10.61 29.99
CA SER A 50 -20.28 -10.19 31.40
C SER A 50 -20.17 -11.36 32.40
N GLY A 51 -20.68 -12.54 32.02
CA GLY A 51 -20.62 -13.72 32.89
C GLY A 51 -19.21 -14.28 33.10
N SER A 52 -18.36 -14.25 32.08
CA SER A 52 -16.98 -14.71 32.14
C SER A 52 -15.96 -13.60 32.33
N ARG A 53 -16.39 -12.35 32.26
CA ARG A 53 -15.52 -11.16 32.30
C ARG A 53 -14.38 -11.23 31.28
N THR A 54 -14.72 -11.67 30.10
CA THR A 54 -13.82 -11.79 28.97
C THR A 54 -14.37 -11.04 27.79
N GLY A 55 -13.53 -10.71 26.83
CA GLY A 55 -13.98 -10.03 25.61
C GLY A 55 -12.99 -10.14 24.49
N PHE A 56 -13.38 -9.65 23.34
CA PHE A 56 -12.52 -9.51 22.18
C PHE A 56 -12.79 -8.20 21.44
N ALA A 57 -11.78 -7.66 20.83
CA ALA A 57 -11.91 -6.51 19.94
C ALA A 57 -12.14 -6.99 18.51
N TYR A 58 -12.93 -6.23 17.77
CA TYR A 58 -13.10 -6.48 16.34
C TYR A 58 -13.29 -5.19 15.56
N GLY A 59 -13.01 -5.28 14.29
CA GLY A 59 -13.23 -4.18 13.37
C GLY A 59 -13.18 -4.67 11.94
N TYR A 60 -13.51 -3.79 11.03
CA TYR A 60 -13.42 -4.08 9.61
C TYR A 60 -12.85 -2.90 8.85
N VAL A 61 -12.42 -3.20 7.65
CA VAL A 61 -11.97 -2.22 6.69
C VAL A 61 -12.78 -2.38 5.42
N TRP A 62 -13.06 -1.28 4.81
CA TRP A 62 -13.57 -1.24 3.45
C TRP A 62 -12.56 -0.54 2.56
N CYS A 63 -12.19 -1.19 1.45
CA CYS A 63 -11.29 -0.64 0.44
C CYS A 63 -12.00 -0.59 -0.92
N GLY A 64 -12.01 0.57 -1.56
CA GLY A 64 -12.71 0.81 -2.81
C GLY A 64 -12.15 0.13 -4.05
N SER A 65 -10.96 -0.46 -3.98
CA SER A 65 -10.37 -1.23 -5.08
C SER A 65 -9.41 -2.29 -4.54
N PRO A 66 -9.24 -3.42 -5.25
CA PRO A 66 -8.22 -4.38 -4.90
C PRO A 66 -6.86 -3.73 -4.96
N ALA A 67 -6.03 -4.00 -3.98
CA ALA A 67 -4.72 -3.41 -3.85
C ALA A 67 -3.70 -4.47 -3.44
N PRO A 68 -2.41 -4.21 -3.65
CA PRO A 68 -1.36 -5.07 -3.12
C PRO A 68 -1.49 -5.19 -1.60
N ALA A 69 -0.90 -6.24 -1.05
CA ALA A 69 -1.02 -6.60 0.35
C ALA A 69 -0.90 -5.40 1.30
N TYR A 70 -1.92 -5.20 2.10
CA TYR A 70 -1.95 -4.25 3.21
C TYR A 70 -1.70 -4.99 4.52
N THR A 71 -1.29 -4.27 5.54
CA THR A 71 -1.21 -4.82 6.89
C THR A 71 -2.27 -4.20 7.79
N TYR A 72 -2.70 -4.97 8.78
CA TYR A 72 -3.61 -4.50 9.81
C TYR A 72 -3.11 -4.86 11.20
N THR A 73 -3.55 -4.09 12.17
CA THR A 73 -3.38 -4.35 13.59
C THR A 73 -4.69 -4.03 14.29
N VAL A 74 -5.30 -5.03 14.91
CA VAL A 74 -6.47 -4.85 15.77
C VAL A 74 -6.07 -5.14 17.21
N LYS A 75 -6.48 -4.27 18.14
CA LYS A 75 -6.16 -4.36 19.56
C LYS A 75 -7.41 -4.16 20.40
N MET A 76 -7.49 -4.86 21.52
CA MET A 76 -8.31 -4.43 22.63
C MET A 76 -7.44 -3.65 23.60
N VAL A 77 -7.80 -2.42 23.86
CA VAL A 77 -7.01 -1.46 24.62
C VAL A 77 -7.81 -1.02 25.82
N ASN A 78 -7.20 -0.97 27.01
CA ASN A 78 -7.84 -0.43 28.18
C ASN A 78 -7.79 1.12 28.18
N ARG A 79 -8.56 1.73 29.06
CA ARG A 79 -8.62 3.20 29.18
C ARG A 79 -7.27 3.85 29.50
N ALA A 80 -6.33 3.10 30.10
CA ALA A 80 -4.97 3.58 30.36
C ALA A 80 -4.06 3.55 29.12
N GLY A 81 -4.57 3.06 27.97
CA GLY A 81 -3.82 2.96 26.72
C GLY A 81 -3.01 1.67 26.56
N SER A 82 -3.12 0.72 27.51
CA SER A 82 -2.42 -0.56 27.42
C SER A 82 -3.22 -1.58 26.61
N ALA A 83 -2.55 -2.25 25.66
CA ALA A 83 -3.17 -3.31 24.89
C ALA A 83 -3.29 -4.58 25.74
N LEU A 84 -4.50 -5.10 25.89
CA LEU A 84 -4.78 -6.39 26.51
C LEU A 84 -4.49 -7.54 25.54
N ILE A 85 -4.74 -7.32 24.27
CA ILE A 85 -4.45 -8.28 23.19
C ILE A 85 -4.22 -7.52 21.89
N THR A 86 -3.36 -8.06 21.06
CA THR A 86 -3.05 -7.53 19.73
C THR A 86 -3.09 -8.66 18.71
N LYS A 87 -3.71 -8.40 17.56
CA LYS A 87 -3.66 -9.28 16.40
C LYS A 87 -3.21 -8.47 15.19
N THR A 88 -2.26 -8.99 14.45
CA THR A 88 -1.73 -8.39 13.22
C THR A 88 -1.86 -9.38 12.07
N GLY A 89 -1.86 -8.86 10.86
CA GLY A 89 -1.87 -9.68 9.65
C GLY A 89 -1.79 -8.83 8.40
N SER A 90 -2.02 -9.48 7.27
CA SER A 90 -2.08 -8.83 5.96
C SER A 90 -3.41 -9.14 5.27
N PHE A 91 -3.79 -8.28 4.32
CA PHE A 91 -5.00 -8.47 3.53
C PHE A 91 -4.83 -7.86 2.12
N GLY A 92 -5.60 -8.38 1.16
CA GLY A 92 -5.49 -8.02 -0.26
C GLY A 92 -6.48 -6.96 -0.75
N GLY A 93 -7.13 -6.23 0.13
CA GLY A 93 -8.15 -5.23 -0.23
C GLY A 93 -9.59 -5.78 -0.13
N GLY A 94 -10.56 -5.00 -0.60
CA GLY A 94 -11.97 -5.30 -0.42
C GLY A 94 -12.47 -5.05 1.00
N THR A 95 -13.61 -5.65 1.34
CA THR A 95 -14.14 -5.60 2.71
C THR A 95 -13.62 -6.79 3.51
N GLN A 96 -12.96 -6.52 4.60
CA GLN A 96 -12.38 -7.52 5.50
C GLN A 96 -12.76 -7.21 6.94
N SER A 97 -12.88 -8.24 7.76
CA SER A 97 -13.13 -8.10 9.20
C SER A 97 -12.16 -8.98 10.00
N TRP A 98 -11.78 -8.49 11.15
CA TRP A 98 -10.85 -9.19 12.05
C TRP A 98 -11.30 -9.05 13.49
N ASN A 99 -11.08 -10.10 14.25
CA ASN A 99 -11.26 -10.11 15.69
C ASN A 99 -9.99 -10.61 16.38
N THR A 100 -9.73 -10.11 17.57
CA THR A 100 -8.70 -10.66 18.45
C THR A 100 -9.18 -11.99 19.06
N PRO A 101 -8.28 -12.80 19.59
CA PRO A 101 -8.68 -13.82 20.55
C PRO A 101 -9.42 -13.22 21.74
N THR A 102 -10.26 -14.01 22.38
CA THR A 102 -10.93 -13.62 23.64
C THR A 102 -9.94 -13.63 24.78
N VAL A 103 -9.97 -12.57 25.60
CA VAL A 103 -9.06 -12.42 26.74
C VAL A 103 -9.82 -11.90 27.96
N PRO A 104 -9.29 -12.15 29.20
CA PRO A 104 -9.81 -11.54 30.41
C PRO A 104 -9.72 -10.01 30.35
N CYS A 105 -10.78 -9.34 30.77
CA CYS A 105 -10.84 -7.87 30.82
C CYS A 105 -11.58 -7.34 32.06
N ALA A 106 -11.75 -8.19 33.07
CA ALA A 106 -12.54 -7.92 34.27
C ALA A 106 -12.23 -6.56 34.93
N GLY A 107 -13.26 -5.75 35.13
CA GLY A 107 -13.14 -4.46 35.78
C GLY A 107 -12.46 -3.36 34.95
N ALA A 108 -12.21 -3.60 33.67
CA ALA A 108 -11.57 -2.65 32.79
C ALA A 108 -12.59 -1.98 31.85
N TRP A 109 -12.39 -0.71 31.59
CA TRP A 109 -12.97 -0.04 30.42
C TRP A 109 -12.08 -0.32 29.22
N VAL A 110 -12.65 -0.87 28.18
CA VAL A 110 -11.92 -1.32 26.99
C VAL A 110 -12.54 -0.78 25.71
N HIS A 111 -11.71 -0.56 24.71
CA HIS A 111 -12.12 -0.20 23.36
C HIS A 111 -11.33 -0.98 22.32
N THR A 112 -11.85 -1.01 21.11
CA THR A 112 -11.11 -1.52 19.95
C THR A 112 -10.29 -0.40 19.35
N PHE A 113 -9.04 -0.68 19.04
CA PHE A 113 -8.19 0.14 18.20
C PHE A 113 -7.85 -0.67 16.94
N LEU A 114 -8.20 -0.15 15.78
CA LEU A 114 -7.87 -0.72 14.49
C LEU A 114 -6.92 0.21 13.73
N TYR A 115 -5.79 -0.32 13.33
CA TYR A 115 -4.82 0.36 12.49
C TYR A 115 -4.63 -0.42 11.20
N ILE A 116 -4.59 0.27 10.07
CA ILE A 116 -4.24 -0.29 8.77
C ILE A 116 -3.09 0.50 8.15
N ASN A 117 -2.19 -0.20 7.50
CA ASN A 117 -1.14 0.41 6.69
C ASN A 117 -1.39 0.09 5.22
N VAL A 118 -1.59 1.14 4.45
CA VAL A 118 -1.90 1.09 3.03
C VAL A 118 -0.75 1.74 2.29
N LEU A 119 0.17 0.94 1.73
CA LEU A 119 1.32 1.41 0.95
C LEU A 119 2.16 2.49 1.68
N GLY A 120 2.39 2.29 2.98
CA GLY A 120 3.16 3.22 3.80
C GLY A 120 2.36 4.35 4.44
N ALA A 121 1.07 4.49 4.11
CA ALA A 121 0.17 5.43 4.76
C ALA A 121 -0.67 4.71 5.81
N GLY A 122 -0.52 5.10 7.07
CA GLY A 122 -1.29 4.56 8.19
C GLY A 122 -2.64 5.27 8.34
N LYS A 123 -3.68 4.50 8.65
CA LYS A 123 -4.98 5.00 9.10
C LYS A 123 -5.42 4.21 10.31
N SER A 124 -6.09 4.85 11.23
CA SER A 124 -6.62 4.19 12.43
C SER A 124 -8.02 4.66 12.75
N ASP A 125 -8.73 3.81 13.45
CA ASP A 125 -10.01 4.12 14.05
C ASP A 125 -10.11 3.45 15.41
N SER A 126 -10.87 4.06 16.32
CA SER A 126 -11.10 3.56 17.67
C SER A 126 -12.58 3.59 18.00
N SER A 127 -13.07 2.53 18.61
CA SER A 127 -14.44 2.51 19.14
C SER A 127 -14.56 3.35 20.40
N GLY A 128 -15.81 3.54 20.86
CA GLY A 128 -16.06 3.98 22.23
C GLY A 128 -15.66 2.91 23.26
N ASP A 129 -15.52 3.35 24.51
CA ASP A 129 -15.23 2.48 25.67
C ASP A 129 -16.44 1.63 26.04
N THR A 130 -16.18 0.40 26.41
CA THR A 130 -17.15 -0.53 26.99
C THR A 130 -16.58 -1.09 28.29
N TYR A 131 -17.43 -1.21 29.32
CA TYR A 131 -17.01 -1.81 30.58
C TYR A 131 -17.06 -3.33 30.51
N CYS A 132 -16.00 -3.97 30.91
CA CYS A 132 -15.88 -5.41 31.02
C CYS A 132 -16.15 -5.83 32.52
#